data_b1be7a251177b6c66b2cadeec5972195
#
_entry.id   b1be7a251177b6c66b2cadeec5972195
#
_cell.length_a   1.000
_cell.length_b   1.000
_cell.length_c   1.000
_cell.angle_alpha   90.00
_cell.angle_beta   90.00
_cell.angle_gamma   90.00
#
_symmetry.space_group_name_H-M   'P 1'
#
loop_
_entity.id
_entity.type
_entity.pdbx_description
1 polymer ?
#
loop_
_entity_poly.entity_id
_entity_poly.type
_entity_poly.pdbx_seq_one_letter_code
_entity_poly.pdbx_strand_id
1 'polypeptide(L)'
;VKNFFRSQKAVSSVVGMIMILALTITSVSVIFLYGVPTIYEMEDIANAQKVEQAFTVLDSRTSKVALGESPSQTTSLSMMAGDLKVNGNNESYNSSKIVIISVDINATWYNSYKNNRHRWGSWKSYTSNPEMNEFNASMGSIVYRDNDRIIGYEGGGVWSKYPTGKSVMISPPEFHYNGETLTLPVMRVQGDSLHSGKSDVDITVSSNNMPVVLYPDPGSDNRRTNPLTSDKVIIYIKSDFYNAWADYANTLAYATATTDDYNSTAVVELEVIPAMGKDSLKSAFKVGSVNPSNPEPIYNFSFDLEARASQGLNPSNYQITATSGTKTLTYTLAKKGGANQLLLDVEYEDTSVGSVETWEHNGIFVVNGAKDDQSSTVDLLSKTYTLEYDENNDFSWDNDSSISLGPNVDYSKGDIMPLYNLTQHYMKLITMDGSVLFTLQQPGHSDPVDYDESTLTLYYDGMPGSITYLHVSRNDLSVNLN
;
A
#
# COMPACT_ATOMS: atom_id res chain seq x y z
N VAL A 1 -78.13 24.80 9.43
CA VAL A 1 -76.80 24.70 8.75
C VAL A 1 -77.01 25.05 7.27
N LYS A 2 -77.38 26.30 6.93
CA LYS A 2 -77.60 26.64 5.48
C LYS A 2 -77.23 28.07 5.09
N ASN A 3 -76.44 28.83 5.84
CA ASN A 3 -76.20 30.24 5.45
C ASN A 3 -74.74 30.69 5.57
N PHE A 4 -73.74 29.76 5.58
CA PHE A 4 -72.32 30.14 5.67
C PHE A 4 -71.66 30.43 4.27
N PHE A 5 -72.31 30.08 3.15
CA PHE A 5 -71.68 30.17 1.81
C PHE A 5 -72.36 31.26 0.90
N ARG A 6 -73.11 32.24 1.46
CA ARG A 6 -73.65 33.34 0.70
C ARG A 6 -73.37 34.72 1.27
N SER A 7 -72.11 35.00 1.58
CA SER A 7 -71.65 36.35 1.78
C SER A 7 -70.91 36.84 0.51
N GLN A 8 -71.67 37.38 -0.44
CA GLN A 8 -71.12 38.15 -1.56
C GLN A 8 -70.73 39.59 -1.09
N LYS A 9 -70.10 39.72 0.07
CA LYS A 9 -69.47 41.01 0.42
C LYS A 9 -68.16 41.03 -0.31
N ALA A 10 -68.08 41.79 -1.38
CA ALA A 10 -66.84 42.10 -2.06
C ALA A 10 -65.80 42.52 -1.03
N VAL A 11 -64.69 41.82 -0.98
CA VAL A 11 -63.51 42.23 -0.19
C VAL A 11 -63.20 43.68 -0.60
N SER A 12 -63.17 44.58 0.39
CA SER A 12 -62.87 45.99 0.09
C SER A 12 -61.59 46.03 -0.73
N SER A 13 -61.54 46.85 -1.78
CA SER A 13 -60.35 47.01 -2.63
C SER A 13 -59.07 47.30 -1.83
N VAL A 14 -59.22 47.96 -0.68
CA VAL A 14 -58.13 48.22 0.27
C VAL A 14 -57.63 46.92 0.92
N VAL A 15 -58.52 46.04 1.34
CA VAL A 15 -58.14 44.73 1.93
C VAL A 15 -57.48 43.85 0.88
N GLY A 16 -57.98 43.87 -0.38
CA GLY A 16 -57.30 43.17 -1.48
C GLY A 16 -55.90 43.68 -1.76
N MET A 17 -55.71 45.00 -1.74
CA MET A 17 -54.42 45.62 -1.93
C MET A 17 -53.45 45.29 -0.78
N ILE A 18 -53.89 45.29 0.48
CA ILE A 18 -53.09 44.89 1.63
C ILE A 18 -52.71 43.40 1.55
N MET A 19 -53.58 42.53 1.13
CA MET A 19 -53.27 41.12 0.96
C MET A 19 -52.24 40.88 -0.15
N ILE A 20 -52.33 41.56 -1.28
CA ILE A 20 -51.33 41.47 -2.35
C ILE A 20 -49.98 42.01 -1.85
N LEU A 21 -49.96 43.15 -1.15
CA LEU A 21 -48.75 43.69 -0.58
C LEU A 21 -48.13 42.75 0.45
N ALA A 22 -48.91 42.17 1.35
CA ALA A 22 -48.43 41.17 2.31
C ALA A 22 -47.85 39.95 1.62
N LEU A 23 -48.51 39.47 0.56
CA LEU A 23 -48.07 38.30 -0.19
C LEU A 23 -46.76 38.60 -0.99
N THR A 24 -46.64 39.77 -1.57
CA THR A 24 -45.40 40.21 -2.25
C THR A 24 -44.24 40.35 -1.26
N ILE A 25 -44.46 40.98 -0.11
CA ILE A 25 -43.43 41.12 0.93
C ILE A 25 -43.00 39.74 1.43
N THR A 26 -43.94 38.85 1.71
CA THR A 26 -43.62 37.48 2.13
C THR A 26 -42.84 36.70 1.09
N SER A 27 -43.26 36.78 -0.21
CA SER A 27 -42.53 36.12 -1.29
C SER A 27 -41.11 36.67 -1.46
N VAL A 28 -40.93 37.97 -1.41
CA VAL A 28 -39.61 38.62 -1.48
C VAL A 28 -38.77 38.20 -0.26
N SER A 29 -39.38 38.18 0.93
CA SER A 29 -38.66 37.76 2.15
C SER A 29 -38.18 36.30 2.07
N VAL A 30 -38.98 35.40 1.52
CA VAL A 30 -38.61 33.98 1.29
C VAL A 30 -37.43 33.88 0.32
N ILE A 31 -37.46 34.67 -0.78
CA ILE A 31 -36.33 34.69 -1.72
C ILE A 31 -35.03 35.18 -1.04
N PHE A 32 -35.11 36.26 -0.24
CA PHE A 32 -33.94 36.76 0.48
C PHE A 32 -33.46 35.81 1.57
N LEU A 33 -34.34 35.11 2.30
CA LEU A 33 -33.98 34.22 3.37
C LEU A 33 -33.43 32.85 2.90
N TYR A 34 -33.88 32.35 1.76
CA TYR A 34 -33.52 31.02 1.28
C TYR A 34 -32.83 31.04 -0.08
N GLY A 35 -33.27 31.91 -1.00
CA GLY A 35 -32.73 31.94 -2.36
C GLY A 35 -31.33 32.56 -2.43
N VAL A 36 -31.13 33.69 -1.76
CA VAL A 36 -29.84 34.37 -1.79
C VAL A 36 -28.72 33.58 -1.13
N PRO A 37 -28.89 32.98 0.06
CA PRO A 37 -27.88 32.10 0.64
C PRO A 37 -27.52 30.89 -0.24
N THR A 38 -28.52 30.28 -0.87
CA THR A 38 -28.30 29.13 -1.77
C THR A 38 -27.47 29.53 -3.00
N ILE A 39 -27.67 30.75 -3.54
CA ILE A 39 -26.87 31.27 -4.65
C ILE A 39 -25.41 31.46 -4.23
N TYR A 40 -25.16 32.05 -3.06
CA TYR A 40 -23.79 32.22 -2.54
C TYR A 40 -23.12 30.87 -2.29
N GLU A 41 -23.82 29.91 -1.73
CA GLU A 41 -23.29 28.55 -1.52
C GLU A 41 -22.93 27.87 -2.87
N MET A 42 -23.75 28.03 -3.90
CA MET A 42 -23.44 27.55 -5.25
C MET A 42 -22.23 28.25 -5.86
N GLU A 43 -22.09 29.55 -5.63
CA GLU A 43 -20.94 30.34 -6.10
C GLU A 43 -19.65 29.90 -5.40
N ASP A 44 -19.69 29.67 -4.08
CA ASP A 44 -18.57 29.17 -3.30
C ASP A 44 -18.13 27.76 -3.76
N ILE A 45 -19.09 26.87 -4.02
CA ILE A 45 -18.81 25.50 -4.55
C ILE A 45 -18.17 25.60 -5.95
N ALA A 46 -18.71 26.42 -6.84
CA ALA A 46 -18.17 26.57 -8.19
C ALA A 46 -16.75 27.17 -8.17
N ASN A 47 -16.51 28.15 -7.29
CA ASN A 47 -15.19 28.75 -7.11
C ASN A 47 -14.18 27.69 -6.60
N ALA A 48 -14.56 26.92 -5.59
CA ALA A 48 -13.72 25.85 -5.05
C ALA A 48 -13.35 24.82 -6.11
N GLN A 49 -14.30 24.34 -6.92
CA GLN A 49 -14.05 23.41 -8.02
C GLN A 49 -13.06 23.98 -9.06
N LYS A 50 -13.19 25.27 -9.38
CA LYS A 50 -12.28 25.97 -10.30
C LYS A 50 -10.86 26.02 -9.73
N VAL A 51 -10.73 26.28 -8.43
CA VAL A 51 -9.43 26.29 -7.75
C VAL A 51 -8.84 24.88 -7.69
N GLU A 52 -9.62 23.86 -7.38
CA GLU A 52 -9.19 22.46 -7.40
C GLU A 52 -8.64 22.04 -8.78
N GLN A 53 -9.31 22.43 -9.86
CA GLN A 53 -8.83 22.20 -11.22
C GLN A 53 -7.52 22.92 -11.50
N ALA A 54 -7.39 24.18 -11.08
CA ALA A 54 -6.16 24.95 -11.25
C ALA A 54 -4.99 24.32 -10.46
N PHE A 55 -5.25 23.81 -9.24
CA PHE A 55 -4.25 23.11 -8.45
C PHE A 55 -3.85 21.77 -9.06
N THR A 56 -4.76 21.05 -9.73
CA THR A 56 -4.41 19.84 -10.50
C THR A 56 -3.49 20.17 -11.68
N VAL A 57 -3.71 21.30 -12.36
CA VAL A 57 -2.80 21.78 -13.42
C VAL A 57 -1.45 22.23 -12.82
N LEU A 58 -1.48 22.89 -11.66
CA LEU A 58 -0.28 23.27 -10.92
C LEU A 58 0.55 22.04 -10.55
N ASP A 59 -0.09 20.98 -10.03
CA ASP A 59 0.55 19.72 -9.68
C ASP A 59 1.26 19.08 -10.90
N SER A 60 0.56 18.92 -12.01
CA SER A 60 1.15 18.38 -13.25
C SER A 60 2.35 19.21 -13.75
N ARG A 61 2.29 20.53 -13.64
CA ARG A 61 3.40 21.41 -14.01
C ARG A 61 4.55 21.35 -13.03
N THR A 62 4.23 21.26 -11.73
CA THR A 62 5.23 21.15 -10.65
C THR A 62 6.00 19.84 -10.77
N SER A 63 5.32 18.73 -11.08
CA SER A 63 5.97 17.44 -11.33
C SER A 63 6.98 17.52 -12.48
N LYS A 64 6.66 18.20 -13.57
CA LYS A 64 7.62 18.44 -14.68
C LYS A 64 8.85 19.24 -14.25
N VAL A 65 8.64 20.24 -13.39
CA VAL A 65 9.77 21.03 -12.84
C VAL A 65 10.60 20.16 -11.90
N ALA A 66 9.98 19.38 -11.05
CA ALA A 66 10.66 18.52 -10.08
C ALA A 66 11.45 17.38 -10.75
N LEU A 67 10.94 16.83 -11.87
CA LEU A 67 11.60 15.78 -12.63
C LEU A 67 12.65 16.30 -13.63
N GLY A 68 12.87 17.59 -13.70
CA GLY A 68 13.90 18.20 -14.55
C GLY A 68 13.49 18.38 -16.03
N GLU A 69 12.23 18.15 -16.38
CA GLU A 69 11.72 18.35 -17.73
C GLU A 69 11.61 19.83 -18.11
N SER A 70 11.50 20.71 -17.11
CA SER A 70 11.45 22.16 -17.28
C SER A 70 12.07 22.87 -16.08
N PRO A 71 12.88 23.92 -16.26
CA PRO A 71 13.48 24.68 -15.17
C PRO A 71 12.47 25.50 -14.38
N SER A 72 11.37 25.88 -15.01
CA SER A 72 10.29 26.68 -14.40
C SER A 72 8.98 26.52 -15.15
N GLN A 73 7.87 26.57 -14.41
CA GLN A 73 6.50 26.57 -14.95
C GLN A 73 5.64 27.57 -14.19
N THR A 74 4.70 28.18 -14.90
CA THR A 74 3.76 29.16 -14.34
C THR A 74 2.33 28.66 -14.54
N THR A 75 1.52 28.74 -13.48
CA THR A 75 0.09 28.41 -13.49
C THR A 75 -0.71 29.61 -13.05
N SER A 76 -1.61 30.08 -13.90
CA SER A 76 -2.51 31.19 -13.57
C SER A 76 -3.72 30.67 -12.82
N LEU A 77 -4.04 31.31 -11.70
CA LEU A 77 -5.22 31.05 -10.86
C LEU A 77 -6.06 32.32 -10.82
N SER A 78 -7.32 32.19 -11.24
CA SER A 78 -8.29 33.29 -11.12
C SER A 78 -9.07 33.16 -9.81
N MET A 79 -8.78 33.98 -8.84
CA MET A 79 -9.41 33.97 -7.53
C MET A 79 -10.67 34.83 -7.55
N MET A 80 -11.78 34.29 -7.04
CA MET A 80 -13.03 35.04 -6.84
C MET A 80 -13.11 35.64 -5.43
N ALA A 81 -12.46 35.00 -4.46
CA ALA A 81 -12.35 35.41 -3.06
C ALA A 81 -11.16 34.68 -2.41
N GLY A 82 -10.95 34.90 -1.12
CA GLY A 82 -9.99 34.14 -0.33
C GLY A 82 -8.56 34.60 -0.40
N ASP A 83 -7.67 33.74 0.13
CA ASP A 83 -6.24 34.01 0.25
C ASP A 83 -5.46 32.83 -0.34
N LEU A 84 -4.42 33.12 -1.13
CA LEU A 84 -3.43 32.15 -1.60
C LEU A 84 -2.10 32.44 -0.91
N LYS A 85 -1.56 31.41 -0.22
CA LYS A 85 -0.34 31.53 0.57
C LYS A 85 0.67 30.45 0.22
N VAL A 86 1.93 30.83 0.09
CA VAL A 86 3.08 29.93 0.03
C VAL A 86 3.70 29.81 1.43
N ASN A 87 3.79 28.60 1.97
CA ASN A 87 4.30 28.31 3.31
C ASN A 87 5.58 27.46 3.24
N GLY A 88 6.68 28.05 2.80
CA GLY A 88 7.92 27.31 2.57
C GLY A 88 9.08 27.64 3.49
N ASN A 89 9.12 28.85 4.04
CA ASN A 89 10.34 29.36 4.71
C ASN A 89 10.42 29.06 6.20
N ASN A 90 9.41 28.43 6.80
CA ASN A 90 9.37 28.31 8.25
C ASN A 90 9.58 26.87 8.70
N GLU A 91 10.84 26.43 8.75
CA GLU A 91 11.20 25.14 9.36
C GLU A 91 10.76 25.03 10.83
N SER A 92 10.48 26.16 11.49
CA SER A 92 9.91 26.21 12.84
C SER A 92 8.41 25.89 12.88
N TYR A 93 7.68 26.06 11.78
CA TYR A 93 6.28 25.66 11.67
C TYR A 93 6.19 24.20 11.24
N ASN A 94 6.14 23.32 12.20
CA ASN A 94 5.96 21.86 12.04
C ASN A 94 4.56 21.46 11.47
N SER A 95 3.93 22.25 10.65
CA SER A 95 2.59 21.98 10.12
C SER A 95 2.58 21.03 8.91
N SER A 96 3.71 20.93 8.21
CA SER A 96 3.84 20.10 7.00
C SER A 96 5.20 19.43 7.03
N LYS A 97 5.24 18.18 7.51
CA LYS A 97 6.49 17.43 7.72
C LYS A 97 6.27 15.94 7.55
N ILE A 98 7.22 15.30 6.91
CA ILE A 98 7.29 13.85 6.82
C ILE A 98 8.47 13.32 7.65
N VAL A 99 8.23 12.22 8.38
CA VAL A 99 9.26 11.53 9.17
C VAL A 99 9.14 10.05 8.90
N ILE A 100 10.23 9.41 8.54
CA ILE A 100 10.30 7.98 8.24
C ILE A 100 11.19 7.30 9.26
N ILE A 101 10.69 6.21 9.82
CA ILE A 101 11.37 5.43 10.85
C ILE A 101 11.34 3.96 10.44
N SER A 102 12.48 3.31 10.44
CA SER A 102 12.55 1.85 10.41
C SER A 102 12.57 1.28 11.82
N VAL A 103 11.83 0.22 12.04
CA VAL A 103 11.56 -0.32 13.39
C VAL A 103 11.85 -1.82 13.43
N ASP A 104 12.59 -2.24 14.45
CA ASP A 104 12.65 -3.63 14.88
C ASP A 104 11.65 -3.85 16.03
N ILE A 105 10.66 -4.73 15.83
CA ILE A 105 9.57 -4.99 16.77
C ILE A 105 10.09 -5.60 18.08
N ASN A 106 11.18 -6.33 18.04
CA ASN A 106 11.79 -6.95 19.21
C ASN A 106 12.59 -5.98 20.06
N ALA A 107 12.85 -4.76 19.56
CA ALA A 107 13.51 -3.74 20.33
C ALA A 107 12.68 -3.32 21.54
N THR A 108 13.27 -3.32 22.73
CA THR A 108 12.60 -2.99 24.00
C THR A 108 11.95 -1.60 24.00
N TRP A 109 12.46 -0.68 23.19
CA TRP A 109 11.94 0.66 23.03
C TRP A 109 10.61 0.71 22.23
N TYR A 110 10.36 -0.25 21.30
CA TYR A 110 9.14 -0.27 20.48
C TYR A 110 7.87 -0.41 21.34
N ASN A 111 7.90 -1.24 22.37
CA ASN A 111 6.79 -1.39 23.30
C ASN A 111 6.55 -0.11 24.11
N SER A 112 7.61 0.60 24.49
CA SER A 112 7.51 1.91 25.15
C SER A 112 6.94 2.97 24.20
N TYR A 113 7.34 2.94 22.95
CA TYR A 113 6.85 3.79 21.88
C TYR A 113 5.36 3.57 21.59
N LYS A 114 4.91 2.32 21.39
CA LYS A 114 3.51 1.96 21.15
C LYS A 114 2.57 2.48 22.25
N ASN A 115 3.05 2.50 23.49
CA ASN A 115 2.28 2.97 24.66
C ASN A 115 2.29 4.50 24.81
N ASN A 116 3.21 5.22 24.19
CA ASN A 116 3.41 6.66 24.34
C ASN A 116 3.18 7.49 23.07
N ARG A 117 2.61 6.90 21.99
CA ARG A 117 2.43 7.59 20.70
C ARG A 117 1.58 8.86 20.71
N HIS A 118 0.87 9.16 21.79
CA HIS A 118 0.12 10.40 21.95
C HIS A 118 0.94 11.62 22.41
N ARG A 119 2.25 11.48 22.56
CA ARG A 119 3.13 12.54 23.08
C ARG A 119 4.22 12.96 22.09
N TRP A 120 3.88 13.81 21.13
CA TRP A 120 4.88 14.42 20.24
C TRP A 120 6.05 15.13 20.94
N GLY A 121 5.87 15.60 22.17
CA GLY A 121 6.97 16.12 23.01
C GLY A 121 8.03 15.09 23.37
N SER A 122 7.72 13.82 23.25
CA SER A 122 8.60 12.68 23.53
C SER A 122 9.51 12.26 22.35
N TRP A 123 9.28 12.78 21.13
CA TRP A 123 10.05 12.46 19.94
C TRP A 123 11.55 12.69 20.07
N LYS A 124 11.94 13.79 20.72
CA LYS A 124 13.37 14.08 20.95
C LYS A 124 14.07 13.02 21.79
N SER A 125 13.35 12.23 22.56
CA SER A 125 13.91 11.17 23.40
C SER A 125 14.19 9.88 22.64
N TYR A 126 13.52 9.66 21.47
CA TYR A 126 13.69 8.45 20.66
C TYR A 126 14.71 8.62 19.53
N THR A 127 14.94 9.85 19.06
CA THR A 127 15.92 10.17 18.01
C THR A 127 17.38 9.96 18.41
N SER A 128 17.64 9.63 19.68
CA SER A 128 18.99 9.30 20.19
C SER A 128 19.25 7.79 20.30
N ASN A 129 18.29 6.94 19.86
CA ASN A 129 18.51 5.50 19.90
C ASN A 129 19.24 5.06 18.60
N PRO A 130 20.46 4.47 18.70
CA PRO A 130 21.25 4.04 17.55
C PRO A 130 20.59 2.90 16.72
N GLU A 131 19.54 2.26 17.26
CA GLU A 131 18.79 1.20 16.57
C GLU A 131 17.69 1.73 15.65
N MET A 132 17.47 3.06 15.60
CA MET A 132 16.47 3.69 14.74
C MET A 132 17.12 4.42 13.57
N ASN A 133 16.75 4.03 12.35
CA ASN A 133 17.01 4.85 11.18
C ASN A 133 15.86 5.86 11.01
N GLU A 134 16.04 7.06 11.54
CA GLU A 134 15.10 8.17 11.35
C GLU A 134 15.64 9.15 10.33
N PHE A 135 14.80 9.57 9.41
CA PHE A 135 15.06 10.73 8.56
C PHE A 135 13.77 11.52 8.32
N ASN A 136 13.92 12.81 8.16
CA ASN A 136 12.79 13.72 8.07
C ASN A 136 13.00 14.79 7.00
N ALA A 137 11.88 15.29 6.48
CA ALA A 137 11.85 16.42 5.56
C ALA A 137 10.63 17.30 5.83
N SER A 138 10.82 18.62 5.74
CA SER A 138 9.70 19.54 5.63
C SER A 138 9.19 19.52 4.21
N MET A 139 7.87 19.54 4.02
CA MET A 139 7.24 19.60 2.68
C MET A 139 6.92 21.01 2.25
N GLY A 140 6.54 21.88 3.19
CA GLY A 140 5.94 23.16 2.86
C GLY A 140 4.61 22.98 2.12
N SER A 141 3.96 24.07 1.73
CA SER A 141 2.68 23.98 1.01
C SER A 141 2.37 25.25 0.25
N ILE A 142 1.53 25.13 -0.78
CA ILE A 142 0.82 26.24 -1.43
C ILE A 142 -0.64 26.06 -1.07
N VAL A 143 -1.24 27.00 -0.36
CA VAL A 143 -2.59 26.85 0.21
C VAL A 143 -3.48 28.00 -0.21
N TYR A 144 -4.59 27.67 -0.85
CA TYR A 144 -5.73 28.54 -1.04
C TYR A 144 -6.73 28.33 0.10
N ARG A 145 -7.19 29.43 0.68
CA ARG A 145 -8.15 29.42 1.79
C ARG A 145 -9.28 30.41 1.51
N ASP A 146 -10.49 29.91 1.54
CA ASP A 146 -11.71 30.70 1.41
C ASP A 146 -12.74 30.20 2.41
N ASN A 147 -13.14 31.09 3.32
CA ASN A 147 -13.95 30.70 4.48
C ASN A 147 -13.32 29.51 5.22
N ASP A 148 -14.09 28.46 5.43
CA ASP A 148 -13.64 27.22 6.09
C ASP A 148 -13.12 26.16 5.10
N ARG A 149 -13.03 26.48 3.80
CA ARG A 149 -12.49 25.58 2.78
C ARG A 149 -11.01 25.85 2.55
N ILE A 150 -10.24 24.79 2.51
CA ILE A 150 -8.80 24.86 2.28
C ILE A 150 -8.45 23.91 1.13
N ILE A 151 -7.81 24.42 0.10
CA ILE A 151 -7.26 23.64 -1.01
C ILE A 151 -5.75 23.86 -1.03
N GLY A 152 -4.96 22.77 -1.09
CA GLY A 152 -3.52 22.88 -1.00
C GLY A 152 -2.77 21.90 -1.88
N TYR A 153 -1.60 22.34 -2.32
CA TYR A 153 -0.54 21.49 -2.86
C TYR A 153 0.49 21.26 -1.76
N GLU A 154 0.72 20.00 -1.43
CA GLU A 154 1.64 19.58 -0.37
C GLU A 154 2.21 18.21 -0.66
N GLY A 155 3.52 18.03 -0.51
CA GLY A 155 4.18 16.72 -0.62
C GLY A 155 4.06 16.05 -1.99
N GLY A 156 3.77 16.81 -3.05
CA GLY A 156 3.56 16.28 -4.41
C GLY A 156 2.13 15.86 -4.70
N GLY A 157 1.16 16.21 -3.85
CA GLY A 157 -0.26 15.97 -4.07
C GLY A 157 -1.12 17.21 -3.90
N VAL A 158 -2.36 17.12 -4.37
CA VAL A 158 -3.40 18.17 -4.20
C VAL A 158 -4.48 17.65 -3.26
N TRP A 159 -4.80 18.46 -2.29
CA TRP A 159 -5.69 18.13 -1.17
C TRP A 159 -6.76 19.20 -1.02
N SER A 160 -7.96 18.79 -0.64
CA SER A 160 -9.08 19.71 -0.33
C SER A 160 -9.66 19.37 1.04
N LYS A 161 -9.73 20.34 1.94
CA LYS A 161 -10.34 20.23 3.26
C LYS A 161 -11.64 21.00 3.29
N TYR A 162 -12.69 20.31 3.67
CA TYR A 162 -14.05 20.83 3.73
C TYR A 162 -14.33 21.52 5.07
N PRO A 163 -15.35 22.40 5.15
CA PRO A 163 -15.79 23.00 6.40
C PRO A 163 -16.14 22.01 7.49
N THR A 164 -16.51 20.78 7.14
CA THR A 164 -16.77 19.66 8.08
C THR A 164 -15.51 19.14 8.78
N GLY A 165 -14.33 19.64 8.41
CA GLY A 165 -13.04 19.23 8.96
C GLY A 165 -12.39 18.04 8.26
N LYS A 166 -13.13 17.29 7.40
CA LYS A 166 -12.56 16.21 6.59
C LYS A 166 -11.79 16.75 5.40
N SER A 167 -10.68 16.11 5.09
CA SER A 167 -9.91 16.35 3.86
C SER A 167 -10.05 15.18 2.89
N VAL A 168 -9.92 15.47 1.60
CA VAL A 168 -9.91 14.49 0.51
C VAL A 168 -8.74 14.76 -0.42
N MET A 169 -8.28 13.71 -1.08
CA MET A 169 -7.28 13.79 -2.14
C MET A 169 -7.94 14.20 -3.46
N ILE A 170 -7.35 15.17 -4.14
CA ILE A 170 -7.73 15.60 -5.50
C ILE A 170 -6.74 15.05 -6.53
N SER A 171 -5.44 15.10 -6.23
CA SER A 171 -4.37 14.51 -7.02
C SER A 171 -3.42 13.74 -6.10
N PRO A 172 -3.03 12.49 -6.45
CA PRO A 172 -2.19 11.68 -5.58
C PRO A 172 -0.75 12.22 -5.52
N PRO A 173 -0.07 12.07 -4.38
CA PRO A 173 1.36 12.33 -4.27
C PRO A 173 2.17 11.23 -4.96
N GLU A 174 3.43 11.52 -5.28
CA GLU A 174 4.40 10.58 -5.82
C GLU A 174 4.92 9.61 -4.74
N PHE A 175 4.02 8.86 -4.12
CA PHE A 175 4.34 7.89 -3.08
C PHE A 175 4.06 6.48 -3.61
N HIS A 176 5.11 5.73 -3.96
CA HIS A 176 5.00 4.42 -4.57
C HIS A 176 5.61 3.35 -3.67
N TYR A 177 4.77 2.41 -3.23
CA TYR A 177 5.17 1.25 -2.44
C TYR A 177 4.51 -0.02 -2.96
N ASN A 178 5.29 -1.09 -3.13
CA ASN A 178 4.82 -2.37 -3.67
C ASN A 178 5.15 -3.58 -2.76
N GLY A 179 5.50 -3.33 -1.49
CA GLY A 179 5.90 -4.37 -0.53
C GLY A 179 7.41 -4.63 -0.48
N GLU A 180 8.17 -4.22 -1.51
CA GLU A 180 9.63 -4.41 -1.60
C GLU A 180 10.41 -3.16 -1.88
N THR A 181 9.82 -2.28 -2.69
CA THR A 181 10.46 -1.02 -3.09
C THR A 181 9.58 0.13 -2.66
N LEU A 182 10.18 1.08 -1.97
CA LEU A 182 9.58 2.37 -1.65
C LEU A 182 10.32 3.46 -2.40
N THR A 183 9.59 4.23 -3.20
CA THR A 183 10.07 5.46 -3.82
C THR A 183 9.20 6.63 -3.34
N LEU A 184 9.84 7.60 -2.72
CA LEU A 184 9.17 8.77 -2.16
C LEU A 184 9.98 10.04 -2.48
N PRO A 185 9.71 10.72 -3.61
CA PRO A 185 10.25 12.05 -3.87
C PRO A 185 9.44 13.10 -3.09
N VAL A 186 9.98 13.58 -1.99
CA VAL A 186 9.36 14.64 -1.18
C VAL A 186 9.49 15.96 -1.92
N MET A 187 8.38 16.53 -2.35
CA MET A 187 8.31 17.86 -2.94
C MET A 187 8.32 18.89 -1.82
N ARG A 188 9.40 19.69 -1.72
CA ARG A 188 9.54 20.74 -0.71
C ARG A 188 9.29 22.10 -1.33
N VAL A 189 8.17 22.69 -1.00
CA VAL A 189 7.82 24.07 -1.37
C VAL A 189 8.67 25.04 -0.54
N GLN A 190 9.31 25.97 -1.22
CA GLN A 190 10.07 27.08 -0.63
C GLN A 190 9.50 28.41 -1.13
N GLY A 191 9.46 29.40 -0.25
CA GLY A 191 8.92 30.72 -0.51
C GLY A 191 8.03 31.16 0.64
N ASP A 192 7.77 32.47 0.71
CA ASP A 192 6.85 33.09 1.68
C ASP A 192 6.17 34.25 0.98
N SER A 193 5.07 33.98 0.32
CA SER A 193 4.28 34.98 -0.38
C SER A 193 2.80 34.79 -0.10
N LEU A 194 2.06 35.88 -0.06
CA LEU A 194 0.64 35.94 0.19
C LEU A 194 -0.03 36.82 -0.86
N HIS A 195 -1.10 36.28 -1.44
CA HIS A 195 -1.99 37.04 -2.33
C HIS A 195 -3.43 36.90 -1.82
N SER A 196 -4.13 38.03 -1.72
CA SER A 196 -5.48 38.06 -1.14
C SER A 196 -6.44 38.81 -2.03
N GLY A 197 -7.68 38.39 -2.04
CA GLY A 197 -8.80 39.09 -2.69
C GLY A 197 -9.12 38.57 -4.10
N LYS A 198 -9.95 39.32 -4.80
CA LYS A 198 -10.46 38.96 -6.14
C LYS A 198 -9.52 39.46 -7.22
N SER A 199 -8.69 38.58 -7.75
CA SER A 199 -7.77 38.89 -8.87
C SER A 199 -7.19 37.57 -9.48
N ASP A 200 -6.57 37.75 -10.63
CA ASP A 200 -5.73 36.70 -11.19
C ASP A 200 -4.35 36.76 -10.55
N VAL A 201 -3.79 35.58 -10.26
CA VAL A 201 -2.45 35.41 -9.69
C VAL A 201 -1.70 34.33 -10.44
N ASP A 202 -0.45 34.58 -10.77
CA ASP A 202 0.43 33.66 -11.41
C ASP A 202 1.31 32.94 -10.37
N ILE A 203 1.17 31.64 -10.26
CA ILE A 203 1.99 30.76 -9.40
C ILE A 203 3.15 30.26 -10.24
N THR A 204 4.34 30.78 -10.00
CA THR A 204 5.56 30.37 -10.70
C THR A 204 6.36 29.41 -9.80
N VAL A 205 6.58 28.18 -10.29
CA VAL A 205 7.37 27.15 -9.63
C VAL A 205 8.66 26.95 -10.42
N SER A 206 9.80 26.91 -9.74
CA SER A 206 11.10 26.63 -10.33
C SER A 206 11.93 25.67 -9.46
N SER A 207 12.83 24.92 -10.07
CA SER A 207 13.76 24.00 -9.40
C SER A 207 15.16 24.15 -9.96
N ASN A 208 16.16 23.88 -9.13
CA ASN A 208 17.56 23.76 -9.56
C ASN A 208 17.89 22.38 -10.14
N ASN A 209 16.91 21.46 -10.20
CA ASN A 209 17.06 20.07 -10.67
C ASN A 209 18.18 19.28 -9.95
N MET A 210 18.41 19.60 -8.69
CA MET A 210 19.39 18.91 -7.85
C MET A 210 18.67 18.32 -6.62
N PRO A 211 18.05 17.13 -6.76
CA PRO A 211 17.39 16.49 -5.63
C PRO A 211 18.41 16.08 -4.57
N VAL A 212 18.06 16.30 -3.32
CA VAL A 212 18.84 15.82 -2.17
C VAL A 212 18.37 14.42 -1.83
N VAL A 213 19.25 13.42 -1.97
CA VAL A 213 18.96 12.05 -1.56
C VAL A 213 19.02 11.98 -0.04
N LEU A 214 17.92 11.57 0.60
CA LEU A 214 17.79 11.39 2.04
C LEU A 214 18.02 9.92 2.43
N TYR A 215 17.70 9.01 1.52
CA TYR A 215 17.96 7.59 1.62
C TYR A 215 18.14 7.00 0.19
N PRO A 216 19.15 6.19 -0.10
CA PRO A 216 20.23 5.78 0.81
C PRO A 216 21.23 6.93 1.09
N ASP A 217 21.86 6.88 2.26
CA ASP A 217 22.93 7.78 2.64
C ASP A 217 24.03 6.98 3.36
N PRO A 218 24.94 6.34 2.60
CA PRO A 218 26.00 5.49 3.17
C PRO A 218 27.07 6.26 3.96
N GLY A 219 27.09 7.59 3.80
CA GLY A 219 27.99 8.48 4.54
C GLY A 219 27.47 8.91 5.91
N SER A 220 26.21 8.61 6.25
CA SER A 220 25.66 8.92 7.56
C SER A 220 26.19 7.97 8.64
N ASP A 221 26.23 8.45 9.89
CA ASP A 221 26.66 7.66 11.06
C ASP A 221 25.83 6.36 11.21
N ASN A 222 24.60 6.35 10.76
CA ASN A 222 23.67 5.22 10.84
C ASN A 222 23.68 4.32 9.59
N ARG A 223 24.63 4.50 8.66
CA ARG A 223 24.80 3.69 7.44
C ARG A 223 23.48 3.36 6.75
N ARG A 224 22.78 4.38 6.26
CA ARG A 224 21.53 4.24 5.52
C ARG A 224 21.76 3.58 4.16
N THR A 225 21.71 2.26 4.12
CA THR A 225 22.01 1.47 2.92
C THR A 225 20.85 0.56 2.54
N ASN A 226 20.76 0.21 1.28
CA ASN A 226 19.87 -0.83 0.78
C ASN A 226 20.60 -2.20 0.74
N PRO A 227 19.93 -3.31 0.97
CA PRO A 227 18.53 -3.41 1.41
C PRO A 227 18.36 -2.94 2.86
N LEU A 228 17.17 -2.38 3.15
CA LEU A 228 16.76 -2.05 4.50
C LEU A 228 16.10 -3.26 5.14
N THR A 229 16.77 -3.89 6.10
CA THR A 229 16.17 -4.96 6.91
C THR A 229 15.49 -4.34 8.11
N SER A 230 14.18 -4.53 8.23
CA SER A 230 13.38 -3.94 9.29
C SER A 230 12.05 -4.69 9.40
N ASP A 231 11.54 -4.85 10.61
CA ASP A 231 10.22 -5.45 10.84
C ASP A 231 9.09 -4.59 10.28
N LYS A 232 9.24 -3.26 10.44
CA LYS A 232 8.27 -2.27 9.96
C LYS A 232 8.97 -0.99 9.53
N VAL A 233 8.39 -0.32 8.56
CA VAL A 233 8.67 1.08 8.27
C VAL A 233 7.44 1.90 8.58
N ILE A 234 7.61 2.94 9.40
CA ILE A 234 6.52 3.83 9.80
C ILE A 234 6.80 5.22 9.24
N ILE A 235 5.82 5.76 8.54
CA ILE A 235 5.89 7.10 7.96
C ILE A 235 4.86 7.98 8.68
N TYR A 236 5.35 9.02 9.33
CA TYR A 236 4.52 10.04 9.98
C TYR A 236 4.42 11.25 9.06
N ILE A 237 3.20 11.60 8.70
CA ILE A 237 2.90 12.76 7.85
C ILE A 237 2.08 13.74 8.66
N LYS A 238 2.74 14.79 9.16
CA LYS A 238 2.08 15.90 9.82
C LYS A 238 1.59 16.88 8.77
N SER A 239 0.29 17.17 8.75
CA SER A 239 -0.34 17.95 7.70
C SER A 239 -1.71 18.47 8.14
N ASP A 240 -2.14 19.61 7.60
CA ASP A 240 -3.54 20.06 7.69
C ASP A 240 -4.50 19.08 6.95
N PHE A 241 -3.96 18.24 6.06
CA PHE A 241 -4.68 17.25 5.24
C PHE A 241 -4.43 15.81 5.70
N TYR A 242 -4.01 15.58 6.93
CA TYR A 242 -3.60 14.26 7.45
C TYR A 242 -4.64 13.15 7.24
N ASN A 243 -5.94 13.47 7.29
CA ASN A 243 -6.99 12.49 7.02
C ASN A 243 -6.93 11.97 5.58
N ALA A 244 -6.77 12.89 4.60
CA ALA A 244 -6.66 12.50 3.19
C ALA A 244 -5.36 11.75 2.90
N TRP A 245 -4.26 12.07 3.58
CA TRP A 245 -3.02 11.32 3.52
C TRP A 245 -3.21 9.88 4.03
N ALA A 246 -3.93 9.70 5.15
CA ALA A 246 -4.22 8.37 5.69
C ALA A 246 -5.16 7.58 4.75
N ASP A 247 -6.21 8.22 4.24
CA ASP A 247 -7.14 7.60 3.29
C ASP A 247 -6.40 7.15 2.02
N TYR A 248 -5.50 7.99 1.48
CA TYR A 248 -4.67 7.63 0.33
C TYR A 248 -3.75 6.44 0.63
N ALA A 249 -3.02 6.48 1.75
CA ALA A 249 -2.11 5.40 2.13
C ALA A 249 -2.83 4.06 2.29
N ASN A 250 -4.08 4.06 2.75
CA ASN A 250 -4.91 2.85 2.84
C ASN A 250 -5.36 2.30 1.46
N THR A 251 -5.15 3.05 0.37
CA THR A 251 -5.36 2.53 -1.00
C THR A 251 -4.14 1.79 -1.56
N LEU A 252 -2.98 1.96 -0.92
CA LEU A 252 -1.75 1.31 -1.36
C LEU A 252 -1.74 -0.14 -0.89
N ALA A 253 -1.29 -1.03 -1.76
CA ALA A 253 -1.01 -2.40 -1.36
C ALA A 253 0.14 -2.42 -0.32
N TYR A 254 0.02 -3.27 0.70
CA TYR A 254 1.02 -3.44 1.76
C TYR A 254 1.27 -2.18 2.63
N ALA A 255 0.27 -1.31 2.73
CA ALA A 255 0.30 -0.17 3.64
C ALA A 255 -1.00 -0.09 4.44
N THR A 256 -0.90 0.24 5.72
CA THR A 256 -2.03 0.57 6.57
C THR A 256 -1.82 1.93 7.22
N ALA A 257 -2.86 2.74 7.32
CA ALA A 257 -2.74 4.06 7.89
C ALA A 257 -3.81 4.33 8.94
N THR A 258 -3.40 5.03 9.99
CA THR A 258 -4.27 5.55 11.06
C THR A 258 -4.04 7.05 11.23
N THR A 259 -4.98 7.74 11.88
CA THR A 259 -4.86 9.18 12.16
C THR A 259 -4.61 9.45 13.63
N ASP A 260 -3.78 10.43 13.91
CA ASP A 260 -3.63 11.08 15.22
C ASP A 260 -4.20 12.50 15.13
N ASP A 261 -5.46 12.65 15.51
CA ASP A 261 -6.20 13.91 15.38
C ASP A 261 -5.63 15.00 16.31
N TYR A 262 -5.07 14.60 17.45
CA TYR A 262 -4.47 15.56 18.39
C TYR A 262 -3.25 16.26 17.81
N ASN A 263 -2.46 15.54 17.02
CA ASN A 263 -1.24 16.06 16.41
C ASN A 263 -1.40 16.38 14.91
N SER A 264 -2.58 16.22 14.34
CA SER A 264 -2.86 16.38 12.90
C SER A 264 -1.87 15.56 12.05
N THR A 265 -1.79 14.25 12.33
CA THR A 265 -0.79 13.38 11.72
C THR A 265 -1.42 12.11 11.16
N ALA A 266 -1.08 11.76 9.94
CA ALA A 266 -1.28 10.42 9.39
C ALA A 266 -0.09 9.53 9.78
N VAL A 267 -0.38 8.34 10.30
CA VAL A 267 0.61 7.32 10.65
C VAL A 267 0.46 6.17 9.68
N VAL A 268 1.39 6.05 8.77
CA VAL A 268 1.39 5.01 7.72
C VAL A 268 2.40 3.94 8.13
N GLU A 269 1.91 2.73 8.32
CA GLU A 269 2.73 1.54 8.58
C GLU A 269 2.85 0.75 7.27
N LEU A 270 4.08 0.53 6.81
CA LEU A 270 4.36 -0.28 5.64
C LEU A 270 4.57 -1.73 6.06
N GLU A 271 3.84 -2.63 5.43
CA GLU A 271 4.03 -4.07 5.60
C GLU A 271 5.17 -4.52 4.71
N VAL A 272 6.21 -5.06 5.31
CA VAL A 272 7.42 -5.53 4.63
C VAL A 272 7.35 -7.03 4.30
N ILE A 273 6.34 -7.73 4.80
CA ILE A 273 6.11 -9.15 4.56
C ILE A 273 5.07 -9.28 3.42
N PRO A 274 5.30 -10.15 2.42
CA PRO A 274 4.29 -10.45 1.42
C PRO A 274 2.97 -10.88 2.05
N ALA A 275 1.86 -10.51 1.44
CA ALA A 275 0.53 -10.84 1.95
C ALA A 275 0.38 -12.34 2.17
N MET A 276 -0.12 -12.70 3.34
CA MET A 276 -0.58 -14.05 3.67
C MET A 276 -2.10 -14.06 3.57
N GLY A 277 -2.66 -15.17 3.13
CA GLY A 277 -4.11 -15.27 3.01
C GLY A 277 -4.54 -16.34 2.04
N LYS A 278 -5.82 -16.27 1.67
CA LYS A 278 -6.40 -16.99 0.55
C LYS A 278 -6.64 -16.03 -0.58
N ASP A 279 -5.93 -16.21 -1.68
CA ASP A 279 -5.99 -15.37 -2.87
C ASP A 279 -6.24 -16.20 -4.14
N SER A 280 -6.69 -15.52 -5.21
CA SER A 280 -6.75 -16.13 -6.53
C SER A 280 -5.34 -16.56 -6.96
N LEU A 281 -5.22 -17.78 -7.47
CA LEU A 281 -3.95 -18.29 -7.95
C LEU A 281 -3.48 -17.48 -9.16
N LYS A 282 -2.19 -17.21 -9.20
CA LYS A 282 -1.53 -16.56 -10.34
C LYS A 282 -0.41 -17.45 -10.84
N SER A 283 0.06 -17.20 -12.06
CA SER A 283 1.22 -17.92 -12.62
C SER A 283 2.52 -17.69 -11.84
N ALA A 284 2.52 -16.78 -10.89
CA ALA A 284 3.61 -16.57 -9.95
C ALA A 284 3.06 -15.93 -8.66
N PHE A 285 3.65 -16.31 -7.52
CA PHE A 285 3.38 -15.70 -6.21
C PHE A 285 4.66 -15.63 -5.40
N LYS A 286 4.68 -14.73 -4.43
CA LYS A 286 5.86 -14.48 -3.61
C LYS A 286 5.68 -15.02 -2.20
N VAL A 287 6.75 -15.60 -1.65
CA VAL A 287 6.84 -16.05 -0.27
C VAL A 287 7.99 -15.30 0.40
N GLY A 288 7.74 -14.67 1.54
CA GLY A 288 8.77 -14.01 2.35
C GLY A 288 9.68 -15.02 3.05
N SER A 289 10.79 -14.54 3.63
CA SER A 289 11.61 -15.37 4.50
C SER A 289 10.78 -15.92 5.65
N VAL A 290 10.84 -17.22 5.86
CA VAL A 290 10.20 -17.84 7.02
C VAL A 290 11.12 -17.77 8.23
N ASN A 291 10.54 -17.78 9.44
CA ASN A 291 11.31 -17.74 10.67
C ASN A 291 12.11 -19.04 10.87
N PRO A 292 13.44 -19.03 10.73
CA PRO A 292 14.26 -20.24 10.81
C PRO A 292 14.34 -20.81 12.22
N SER A 293 14.05 -20.00 13.25
CA SER A 293 14.03 -20.43 14.65
C SER A 293 12.74 -21.16 15.00
N ASN A 294 11.70 -21.06 14.18
CA ASN A 294 10.48 -21.82 14.36
C ASN A 294 10.65 -23.21 13.71
N PRO A 295 10.46 -24.33 14.46
CA PRO A 295 10.55 -25.66 13.89
C PRO A 295 9.53 -25.91 12.76
N GLU A 296 8.33 -25.34 12.89
CA GLU A 296 7.21 -25.51 11.97
C GLU A 296 6.68 -24.14 11.51
N PRO A 297 7.44 -23.39 10.66
CA PRO A 297 7.10 -22.03 10.34
C PRO A 297 5.94 -21.90 9.35
N ILE A 298 5.57 -22.95 8.62
CA ILE A 298 4.46 -22.90 7.66
C ILE A 298 3.19 -23.44 8.34
N TYR A 299 2.14 -22.60 8.39
CA TYR A 299 0.88 -22.92 9.04
C TYR A 299 -0.20 -23.40 8.06
N ASN A 300 -0.15 -22.93 6.81
CA ASN A 300 -0.98 -23.42 5.71
C ASN A 300 -0.24 -23.14 4.39
N PHE A 301 -0.22 -24.14 3.51
CA PHE A 301 0.26 -23.98 2.14
C PHE A 301 -0.49 -24.98 1.26
N SER A 302 -1.53 -24.50 0.63
CA SER A 302 -2.41 -25.35 -0.18
C SER A 302 -2.90 -24.64 -1.43
N PHE A 303 -3.18 -25.41 -2.45
CA PHE A 303 -3.78 -24.98 -3.70
C PHE A 303 -5.13 -25.67 -3.87
N ASP A 304 -6.18 -24.89 -4.12
CA ASP A 304 -7.43 -25.40 -4.66
C ASP A 304 -7.36 -25.19 -6.18
N LEU A 305 -7.04 -26.24 -6.92
CA LEU A 305 -6.84 -26.21 -8.36
C LEU A 305 -8.14 -26.56 -9.08
N GLU A 306 -8.55 -25.70 -10.02
CA GLU A 306 -9.70 -25.90 -10.91
C GLU A 306 -9.22 -26.15 -12.33
N ALA A 307 -9.93 -27.03 -13.04
CA ALA A 307 -9.61 -27.37 -14.41
C ALA A 307 -9.92 -26.23 -15.36
N ARG A 308 -9.04 -25.98 -16.30
CA ARG A 308 -9.38 -25.11 -17.42
C ARG A 308 -10.48 -25.72 -18.27
N ALA A 309 -11.54 -24.96 -18.55
CA ALA A 309 -12.73 -25.40 -19.24
C ALA A 309 -12.42 -26.28 -20.47
N SER A 310 -13.13 -27.40 -20.60
CA SER A 310 -13.04 -28.43 -21.65
C SER A 310 -11.82 -29.35 -21.66
N GLN A 311 -10.78 -29.06 -20.87
CA GLN A 311 -9.55 -29.88 -20.88
C GLN A 311 -9.49 -30.89 -19.71
N GLY A 312 -10.18 -30.59 -18.63
CA GLY A 312 -10.05 -31.31 -17.36
C GLY A 312 -8.73 -31.02 -16.65
N LEU A 313 -8.66 -31.28 -15.36
CA LEU A 313 -7.43 -31.16 -14.57
C LEU A 313 -6.49 -32.32 -14.90
N ASN A 314 -5.65 -32.10 -15.91
CA ASN A 314 -4.80 -33.14 -16.50
C ASN A 314 -3.33 -32.68 -16.60
N PRO A 315 -2.66 -32.34 -15.47
CA PRO A 315 -1.25 -32.01 -15.49
C PRO A 315 -0.40 -33.23 -15.91
N SER A 316 0.60 -33.01 -16.75
CA SER A 316 1.58 -34.04 -17.17
C SER A 316 2.96 -33.79 -16.53
N ASN A 317 3.28 -32.54 -16.26
CA ASN A 317 4.51 -32.09 -15.61
C ASN A 317 4.30 -30.62 -15.19
N TYR A 318 3.33 -30.40 -14.32
CA TYR A 318 3.02 -29.05 -13.84
C TYR A 318 3.91 -28.72 -12.67
N GLN A 319 4.77 -27.73 -12.85
CA GLN A 319 5.82 -27.37 -11.90
C GLN A 319 5.47 -26.11 -11.13
N ILE A 320 5.68 -26.15 -9.82
CA ILE A 320 5.63 -25.03 -8.89
C ILE A 320 7.06 -24.87 -8.38
N THR A 321 7.80 -23.92 -8.95
CA THR A 321 9.24 -23.81 -8.75
C THR A 321 9.63 -22.48 -8.14
N ALA A 322 10.49 -22.52 -7.12
CA ALA A 322 11.16 -21.35 -6.55
C ALA A 322 12.68 -21.51 -6.68
N THR A 323 13.35 -20.39 -6.98
CA THR A 323 14.82 -20.34 -7.04
C THR A 323 15.34 -19.19 -6.18
N SER A 324 16.36 -19.46 -5.37
CA SER A 324 17.07 -18.49 -4.54
C SER A 324 18.58 -18.72 -4.65
N GLY A 325 19.25 -17.89 -5.41
CA GLY A 325 20.70 -18.05 -5.66
C GLY A 325 21.01 -19.38 -6.33
N THR A 326 21.71 -20.28 -5.60
CA THR A 326 22.10 -21.62 -6.06
C THR A 326 21.08 -22.70 -5.74
N LYS A 327 20.01 -22.37 -5.01
CA LYS A 327 18.99 -23.30 -4.50
C LYS A 327 17.74 -23.24 -5.37
N THR A 328 17.18 -24.41 -5.67
CA THR A 328 15.91 -24.53 -6.39
C THR A 328 15.02 -25.58 -5.69
N LEU A 329 13.77 -25.20 -5.43
CA LEU A 329 12.74 -26.09 -4.90
C LEU A 329 11.63 -26.22 -5.94
N THR A 330 11.32 -27.46 -6.33
CA THR A 330 10.29 -27.76 -7.31
C THR A 330 9.30 -28.81 -6.77
N TYR A 331 8.02 -28.46 -6.80
CA TYR A 331 6.92 -29.39 -6.64
C TYR A 331 6.37 -29.71 -8.03
N THR A 332 6.34 -30.97 -8.41
CA THR A 332 5.85 -31.41 -9.71
C THR A 332 4.57 -32.21 -9.58
N LEU A 333 3.50 -31.70 -10.20
CA LEU A 333 2.21 -32.37 -10.24
C LEU A 333 2.02 -33.10 -11.57
N ALA A 334 1.60 -34.36 -11.49
CA ALA A 334 1.24 -35.18 -12.64
C ALA A 334 -0.06 -35.94 -12.38
N LYS A 335 -0.89 -36.10 -13.40
CA LYS A 335 -2.08 -36.93 -13.32
C LYS A 335 -1.73 -38.40 -13.47
N LYS A 336 -2.17 -39.21 -12.55
CA LYS A 336 -2.03 -40.67 -12.69
C LYS A 336 -2.88 -41.19 -13.83
N GLY A 337 -2.26 -41.87 -14.79
CA GLY A 337 -2.93 -42.32 -16.01
C GLY A 337 -4.16 -43.18 -15.73
N GLY A 338 -5.30 -42.81 -16.32
CA GLY A 338 -6.59 -43.51 -16.20
C GLY A 338 -7.33 -43.33 -14.87
N ALA A 339 -6.80 -42.56 -13.93
CA ALA A 339 -7.41 -42.32 -12.62
C ALA A 339 -7.67 -40.80 -12.39
N ASN A 340 -8.67 -40.49 -11.55
CA ASN A 340 -8.91 -39.13 -11.08
C ASN A 340 -8.03 -38.86 -9.86
N GLN A 341 -6.72 -38.85 -10.06
CA GLN A 341 -5.72 -38.74 -9.01
C GLN A 341 -4.54 -37.89 -9.52
N LEU A 342 -4.05 -37.00 -8.67
CA LEU A 342 -2.79 -36.27 -8.88
C LEU A 342 -1.70 -36.90 -8.01
N LEU A 343 -0.53 -36.96 -8.58
CA LEU A 343 0.72 -37.35 -7.95
C LEU A 343 1.57 -36.07 -7.76
N LEU A 344 2.32 -36.01 -6.68
CA LEU A 344 3.21 -34.87 -6.41
C LEU A 344 4.59 -35.44 -6.03
N ASP A 345 5.58 -34.99 -6.79
CA ASP A 345 6.99 -35.21 -6.51
C ASP A 345 7.62 -33.91 -5.99
N VAL A 346 8.69 -34.01 -5.21
CA VAL A 346 9.43 -32.87 -4.68
C VAL A 346 10.91 -33.02 -5.02
N GLU A 347 11.51 -31.98 -5.56
CA GLU A 347 12.95 -31.90 -5.85
C GLU A 347 13.54 -30.66 -5.20
N TYR A 348 14.63 -30.84 -4.49
CA TYR A 348 15.43 -29.72 -4.00
C TYR A 348 16.86 -29.88 -4.51
N GLU A 349 17.38 -28.83 -5.13
CA GLU A 349 18.74 -28.75 -5.68
C GLU A 349 19.49 -27.60 -5.05
N ASP A 350 20.74 -27.83 -4.61
CA ASP A 350 21.70 -26.79 -4.30
C ASP A 350 22.98 -26.98 -5.11
N THR A 351 23.13 -26.16 -6.16
CA THR A 351 24.28 -26.23 -7.08
C THR A 351 25.60 -25.83 -6.42
N SER A 352 25.58 -25.12 -5.28
CA SER A 352 26.81 -24.71 -4.57
C SER A 352 27.54 -25.87 -3.92
N VAL A 353 26.79 -26.88 -3.47
CA VAL A 353 27.31 -28.11 -2.85
C VAL A 353 27.15 -29.32 -3.78
N GLY A 354 26.46 -29.13 -4.92
CA GLY A 354 26.23 -30.20 -5.89
C GLY A 354 25.28 -31.28 -5.36
N SER A 355 24.34 -30.93 -4.45
CA SER A 355 23.34 -31.84 -3.92
C SER A 355 22.03 -31.74 -4.70
N VAL A 356 21.42 -32.89 -4.93
CA VAL A 356 20.04 -33.02 -5.42
C VAL A 356 19.33 -34.01 -4.52
N GLU A 357 18.14 -33.68 -4.06
CA GLU A 357 17.30 -34.48 -3.21
C GLU A 357 15.97 -34.68 -3.91
N THR A 358 15.71 -35.89 -4.40
CA THR A 358 14.50 -36.26 -5.14
C THR A 358 13.60 -37.11 -4.31
N TRP A 359 12.36 -36.71 -4.17
CA TRP A 359 11.32 -37.38 -3.43
C TRP A 359 10.17 -37.74 -4.37
N GLU A 360 9.96 -39.03 -4.63
CA GLU A 360 8.89 -39.50 -5.49
C GLU A 360 7.60 -39.76 -4.69
N HIS A 361 6.48 -39.59 -5.36
CA HIS A 361 5.16 -39.79 -4.77
C HIS A 361 4.92 -41.20 -4.24
N ASN A 362 4.50 -41.28 -2.99
CA ASN A 362 3.95 -42.48 -2.36
C ASN A 362 2.52 -42.24 -1.82
N GLY A 363 1.86 -41.22 -2.34
CA GLY A 363 0.52 -40.78 -2.01
C GLY A 363 -0.27 -40.33 -3.24
N ILE A 364 -1.49 -39.90 -3.03
CA ILE A 364 -2.37 -39.34 -4.10
C ILE A 364 -3.19 -38.16 -3.58
N PHE A 365 -3.46 -37.19 -4.44
CA PHE A 365 -4.55 -36.21 -4.26
C PHE A 365 -5.73 -36.60 -5.16
N VAL A 366 -6.94 -36.51 -4.63
CA VAL A 366 -8.16 -36.92 -5.36
C VAL A 366 -8.62 -35.76 -6.25
N VAL A 367 -8.91 -36.08 -7.53
CA VAL A 367 -9.56 -35.15 -8.45
C VAL A 367 -11.06 -35.40 -8.42
N ASN A 368 -11.82 -34.40 -8.05
CA ASN A 368 -13.30 -34.43 -7.97
C ASN A 368 -13.92 -33.78 -9.22
N GLY A 369 -15.20 -34.08 -9.46
CA GLY A 369 -15.98 -33.43 -10.52
C GLY A 369 -15.96 -34.11 -11.87
N ALA A 370 -16.81 -33.63 -12.79
CA ALA A 370 -16.83 -34.05 -14.19
C ALA A 370 -15.69 -33.36 -14.96
N LYS A 371 -15.40 -33.79 -16.18
CA LYS A 371 -14.23 -33.33 -16.94
C LYS A 371 -14.09 -31.82 -17.03
N ASP A 372 -15.22 -31.11 -17.18
CA ASP A 372 -15.21 -29.65 -17.38
C ASP A 372 -15.19 -28.87 -16.04
N ASP A 373 -15.46 -29.53 -14.91
CA ASP A 373 -15.50 -28.95 -13.55
C ASP A 373 -14.60 -29.77 -12.60
N GLN A 374 -13.47 -30.28 -13.08
CA GLN A 374 -12.56 -31.04 -12.24
C GLN A 374 -11.78 -30.12 -11.32
N SER A 375 -11.76 -30.47 -10.04
CA SER A 375 -10.98 -29.78 -9.03
C SER A 375 -10.19 -30.70 -8.13
N SER A 376 -9.12 -30.20 -7.53
CA SER A 376 -8.31 -30.92 -6.54
C SER A 376 -7.71 -29.96 -5.54
N THR A 377 -7.80 -30.30 -4.25
CA THR A 377 -7.04 -29.61 -3.21
C THR A 377 -5.70 -30.29 -3.02
N VAL A 378 -4.63 -29.57 -3.29
CA VAL A 378 -3.24 -30.00 -3.08
C VAL A 378 -2.73 -29.33 -1.81
N ASP A 379 -2.75 -30.06 -0.70
CA ASP A 379 -2.26 -29.61 0.61
C ASP A 379 -0.79 -30.00 0.78
N LEU A 380 0.12 -29.03 0.65
CA LEU A 380 1.56 -29.25 0.83
C LEU A 380 1.97 -29.47 2.29
N LEU A 381 1.04 -29.28 3.24
CA LEU A 381 1.22 -29.64 4.65
C LEU A 381 0.52 -30.93 5.04
N SER A 382 0.20 -31.79 4.08
CA SER A 382 -0.42 -33.08 4.36
C SER A 382 0.51 -34.01 5.15
N LYS A 383 0.04 -34.46 6.31
CA LYS A 383 0.73 -35.45 7.14
C LYS A 383 0.47 -36.92 6.67
N THR A 384 -0.51 -37.07 5.78
CA THR A 384 -0.91 -38.39 5.24
C THR A 384 -0.39 -38.62 3.83
N TYR A 385 -0.04 -37.58 3.10
CA TYR A 385 0.64 -37.69 1.82
C TYR A 385 2.12 -37.91 2.10
N THR A 386 2.64 -39.07 1.64
CA THR A 386 4.04 -39.46 1.84
C THR A 386 4.79 -39.44 0.53
N LEU A 387 6.10 -39.26 0.61
CA LEU A 387 7.04 -39.38 -0.50
C LEU A 387 8.16 -40.33 -0.09
N GLU A 388 8.77 -40.95 -1.09
CA GLU A 388 9.88 -41.90 -0.96
C GLU A 388 11.14 -41.24 -1.54
N TYR A 389 12.25 -41.30 -0.81
CA TYR A 389 13.54 -40.79 -1.26
C TYR A 389 14.11 -41.68 -2.37
N ASP A 390 14.42 -41.11 -3.55
CA ASP A 390 14.83 -41.90 -4.73
C ASP A 390 16.30 -41.74 -5.14
N GLU A 391 17.08 -40.95 -4.42
CA GLU A 391 18.50 -40.82 -4.74
C GLU A 391 19.35 -41.99 -4.22
N ASN A 392 20.45 -42.29 -4.94
CA ASN A 392 21.32 -43.41 -4.58
C ASN A 392 22.33 -43.08 -3.48
N ASN A 393 22.45 -41.83 -3.13
CA ASN A 393 23.36 -41.34 -2.08
C ASN A 393 22.58 -41.16 -0.78
N ASP A 394 23.10 -41.69 0.32
CA ASP A 394 22.56 -41.39 1.63
C ASP A 394 22.73 -39.91 1.90
N PHE A 395 21.71 -39.34 2.51
CA PHE A 395 21.64 -37.90 2.79
C PHE A 395 21.28 -37.65 4.24
N SER A 396 21.86 -36.63 4.85
CA SER A 396 21.56 -36.20 6.21
C SER A 396 21.19 -34.74 6.27
N TRP A 397 20.11 -34.44 6.92
CA TRP A 397 19.81 -33.05 7.26
C TRP A 397 20.65 -32.62 8.44
N ASP A 398 21.73 -31.94 8.18
CA ASP A 398 22.61 -31.39 9.22
C ASP A 398 21.94 -30.23 9.97
N ASN A 399 22.20 -30.19 11.28
CA ASN A 399 21.92 -29.00 12.08
C ASN A 399 22.90 -27.90 11.69
N ASP A 400 22.49 -26.97 10.83
CA ASP A 400 23.19 -25.70 10.69
C ASP A 400 23.04 -24.92 12.01
N SER A 401 24.16 -24.52 12.61
CA SER A 401 24.14 -23.76 13.85
C SER A 401 23.45 -22.39 13.76
N SER A 402 23.26 -21.89 12.54
CA SER A 402 22.54 -20.64 12.25
C SER A 402 21.03 -20.84 12.03
N ILE A 403 20.58 -22.06 11.76
CA ILE A 403 19.20 -22.38 11.43
C ILE A 403 18.82 -23.70 12.08
N SER A 404 17.77 -23.72 12.91
CA SER A 404 17.20 -24.96 13.43
C SER A 404 16.41 -25.67 12.33
N LEU A 405 17.06 -26.51 11.55
CA LEU A 405 16.42 -27.29 10.48
C LEU A 405 15.63 -28.49 10.99
N GLY A 406 15.57 -28.71 12.29
CA GLY A 406 14.96 -29.89 12.91
C GLY A 406 16.01 -30.91 13.32
N PRO A 407 15.59 -32.11 13.80
CA PRO A 407 16.52 -33.16 14.17
C PRO A 407 17.29 -33.62 12.94
N ASN A 408 18.59 -34.02 13.15
CA ASN A 408 19.33 -34.70 12.12
C ASN A 408 18.59 -35.99 11.77
N VAL A 409 18.24 -36.12 10.53
CA VAL A 409 17.58 -37.33 10.00
C VAL A 409 18.41 -37.80 8.83
N ASP A 410 18.89 -39.06 8.92
CA ASP A 410 19.61 -39.69 7.85
C ASP A 410 18.59 -40.39 6.93
N TYR A 411 18.75 -40.22 5.64
CA TYR A 411 17.90 -40.82 4.61
C TYR A 411 18.72 -41.68 3.70
N SER A 412 18.13 -42.83 3.38
CA SER A 412 18.61 -43.75 2.35
C SER A 412 17.50 -43.99 1.33
N LYS A 413 17.86 -44.40 0.13
CA LYS A 413 16.89 -44.73 -0.91
C LYS A 413 15.80 -45.67 -0.42
N GLY A 414 14.54 -45.28 -0.62
CA GLY A 414 13.37 -46.01 -0.17
C GLY A 414 12.81 -45.56 1.19
N ASP A 415 13.48 -44.62 1.88
CA ASP A 415 12.94 -44.06 3.11
C ASP A 415 11.74 -43.14 2.82
N ILE A 416 10.73 -43.20 3.68
CA ILE A 416 9.44 -42.52 3.48
C ILE A 416 9.31 -41.34 4.44
N MET A 417 8.90 -40.18 3.89
CA MET A 417 8.66 -38.93 4.64
C MET A 417 7.29 -38.34 4.31
N PRO A 418 6.55 -37.81 5.32
CA PRO A 418 5.37 -37.00 5.07
C PRO A 418 5.72 -35.70 4.33
N LEU A 419 4.88 -35.29 3.37
CA LEU A 419 5.01 -34.04 2.63
C LEU A 419 5.08 -32.84 3.57
N TYR A 420 4.35 -32.87 4.69
CA TYR A 420 4.42 -31.89 5.76
C TYR A 420 5.87 -31.59 6.20
N ASN A 421 6.65 -32.61 6.51
CA ASN A 421 8.01 -32.43 7.00
C ASN A 421 8.94 -31.87 5.91
N LEU A 422 8.80 -32.36 4.68
CA LEU A 422 9.57 -31.89 3.52
C LEU A 422 9.27 -30.41 3.26
N THR A 423 8.01 -30.01 3.25
CA THR A 423 7.62 -28.64 3.03
C THR A 423 8.14 -27.71 4.15
N GLN A 424 8.03 -28.12 5.42
CA GLN A 424 8.59 -27.33 6.52
C GLN A 424 10.12 -27.15 6.39
N HIS A 425 10.83 -28.19 6.00
CA HIS A 425 12.27 -28.18 5.86
C HIS A 425 12.72 -27.32 4.66
N TYR A 426 12.24 -27.64 3.45
CA TYR A 426 12.69 -26.98 2.24
C TYR A 426 12.25 -25.53 2.14
N MET A 427 11.11 -25.16 2.72
CA MET A 427 10.69 -23.76 2.78
C MET A 427 11.65 -22.92 3.63
N LYS A 428 12.22 -23.48 4.71
CA LYS A 428 13.28 -22.78 5.48
C LYS A 428 14.53 -22.59 4.63
N LEU A 429 14.97 -23.63 3.91
CA LEU A 429 16.17 -23.57 3.08
C LEU A 429 16.05 -22.60 1.92
N ILE A 430 14.93 -22.63 1.16
CA ILE A 430 14.77 -21.82 -0.03
C ILE A 430 14.56 -20.33 0.30
N THR A 431 13.97 -20.03 1.46
CA THR A 431 13.70 -18.65 1.89
C THR A 431 14.77 -18.08 2.83
N MET A 432 15.85 -18.79 3.09
CA MET A 432 16.90 -18.40 4.04
C MET A 432 17.60 -17.11 3.64
N ASP A 433 17.82 -16.92 2.34
CA ASP A 433 18.53 -15.76 1.79
C ASP A 433 17.58 -14.59 1.43
N GLY A 434 16.31 -14.69 1.76
CA GLY A 434 15.30 -13.65 1.50
C GLY A 434 14.00 -14.22 0.94
N SER A 435 13.14 -13.33 0.49
CA SER A 435 11.89 -13.71 -0.16
C SER A 435 12.13 -14.37 -1.53
N VAL A 436 11.29 -15.35 -1.88
CA VAL A 436 11.38 -16.08 -3.13
C VAL A 436 10.12 -15.96 -3.98
N LEU A 437 10.29 -16.00 -5.29
CA LEU A 437 9.19 -16.02 -6.25
C LEU A 437 8.97 -17.47 -6.69
N PHE A 438 7.79 -17.99 -6.40
CA PHE A 438 7.31 -19.26 -6.96
C PHE A 438 6.66 -19.00 -8.32
N THR A 439 7.04 -19.74 -9.32
CA THR A 439 6.44 -19.72 -10.66
C THR A 439 5.71 -21.03 -10.93
N LEU A 440 4.55 -20.94 -11.56
CA LEU A 440 3.72 -22.08 -11.92
C LEU A 440 3.69 -22.22 -13.43
N GLN A 441 4.04 -23.39 -13.94
CA GLN A 441 4.06 -23.63 -15.38
C GLN A 441 4.00 -25.11 -15.73
N GLN A 442 3.51 -25.43 -16.93
CA GLN A 442 3.65 -26.75 -17.53
C GLN A 442 4.56 -26.68 -18.75
N PRO A 443 5.85 -27.04 -18.64
CA PRO A 443 6.80 -26.92 -19.72
C PRO A 443 6.37 -27.72 -20.98
N GLY A 444 6.34 -27.05 -22.12
CA GLY A 444 6.05 -27.68 -23.41
C GLY A 444 4.57 -27.97 -23.70
N HIS A 445 3.66 -27.65 -22.80
CA HIS A 445 2.22 -27.89 -22.94
C HIS A 445 1.40 -26.67 -22.53
N SER A 446 0.11 -26.66 -22.91
CA SER A 446 -0.84 -25.68 -22.38
C SER A 446 -1.12 -25.96 -20.90
N ASP A 447 -1.25 -24.92 -20.11
CA ASP A 447 -1.52 -25.02 -18.70
C ASP A 447 -2.91 -25.64 -18.44
N PRO A 448 -3.03 -26.69 -17.63
CA PRO A 448 -4.28 -27.37 -17.35
C PRO A 448 -5.10 -26.71 -16.23
N VAL A 449 -4.53 -25.71 -15.55
CA VAL A 449 -5.10 -25.01 -14.40
C VAL A 449 -5.78 -23.72 -14.86
N ASP A 450 -6.98 -23.48 -14.37
CA ASP A 450 -7.65 -22.20 -14.49
C ASP A 450 -7.25 -21.30 -13.33
N TYR A 451 -6.47 -20.23 -13.60
CA TYR A 451 -5.98 -19.33 -12.58
C TYR A 451 -7.05 -18.39 -12.03
N ASP A 452 -8.10 -18.11 -12.81
CA ASP A 452 -9.18 -17.21 -12.38
C ASP A 452 -10.11 -17.90 -11.36
N GLU A 453 -10.25 -19.23 -11.45
CA GLU A 453 -11.09 -20.05 -10.57
C GLU A 453 -10.28 -20.72 -9.44
N SER A 454 -8.97 -20.91 -9.63
CA SER A 454 -8.10 -21.55 -8.66
C SER A 454 -7.64 -20.59 -7.56
N THR A 455 -7.35 -21.14 -6.35
CA THR A 455 -6.89 -20.34 -5.22
C THR A 455 -5.64 -20.91 -4.58
N LEU A 456 -4.82 -20.01 -4.02
CA LEU A 456 -3.71 -20.30 -3.14
C LEU A 456 -4.08 -19.90 -1.72
N THR A 457 -3.84 -20.76 -0.75
CA THR A 457 -3.89 -20.41 0.67
C THR A 457 -2.51 -20.56 1.27
N LEU A 458 -1.95 -19.47 1.79
CA LEU A 458 -0.61 -19.43 2.38
C LEU A 458 -0.60 -18.67 3.69
N TYR A 459 -0.17 -19.34 4.78
CA TYR A 459 0.07 -18.73 6.09
C TYR A 459 1.37 -19.27 6.67
N TYR A 460 2.23 -18.40 7.16
CA TYR A 460 3.53 -18.80 7.72
C TYR A 460 4.02 -17.78 8.77
N ASP A 461 4.94 -18.22 9.61
CA ASP A 461 5.70 -17.38 10.52
C ASP A 461 6.84 -16.73 9.72
N GLY A 462 6.58 -15.51 9.22
CA GLY A 462 7.53 -14.77 8.40
C GLY A 462 8.54 -14.02 9.24
N MET A 463 9.78 -14.04 8.80
CA MET A 463 10.77 -13.08 9.27
C MET A 463 10.40 -11.68 8.77
N PRO A 464 10.79 -10.62 9.49
CA PRO A 464 10.71 -9.28 8.95
C PRO A 464 11.29 -9.26 7.55
N GLY A 465 10.50 -8.81 6.59
CA GLY A 465 10.94 -8.69 5.22
C GLY A 465 12.01 -7.60 5.09
N SER A 466 12.75 -7.58 4.02
CA SER A 466 13.61 -6.46 3.69
C SER A 466 12.97 -5.62 2.59
N ILE A 467 12.98 -4.31 2.76
CA ILE A 467 12.77 -3.41 1.64
C ILE A 467 14.05 -3.45 0.81
N THR A 468 13.99 -4.12 -0.34
CA THR A 468 15.15 -4.28 -1.21
C THR A 468 15.66 -2.96 -1.74
N TYR A 469 14.76 -2.02 -1.96
CA TYR A 469 15.12 -0.69 -2.43
C TYR A 469 14.24 0.39 -1.78
N LEU A 470 14.83 1.16 -0.88
CA LEU A 470 14.24 2.37 -0.33
C LEU A 470 14.94 3.57 -0.98
N HIS A 471 14.18 4.42 -1.64
CA HIS A 471 14.68 5.67 -2.19
C HIS A 471 13.80 6.83 -1.76
N VAL A 472 14.36 7.72 -0.95
CA VAL A 472 13.72 8.96 -0.54
C VAL A 472 14.60 10.12 -0.96
N SER A 473 14.04 10.99 -1.77
CA SER A 473 14.71 12.22 -2.20
C SER A 473 13.86 13.43 -1.83
N ARG A 474 14.50 14.58 -1.69
CA ARG A 474 13.86 15.87 -1.49
C ARG A 474 14.13 16.75 -2.70
N ASN A 475 13.07 17.17 -3.36
CA ASN A 475 13.11 18.13 -4.46
C ASN A 475 12.71 19.52 -3.96
N ASP A 476 13.64 20.44 -3.96
CA ASP A 476 13.42 21.82 -3.51
C ASP A 476 12.80 22.65 -4.64
N LEU A 477 11.62 23.18 -4.39
CA LEU A 477 10.79 23.94 -5.33
C LEU A 477 10.64 25.38 -4.84
N SER A 478 11.23 26.31 -5.55
CA SER A 478 11.04 27.74 -5.27
C SER A 478 9.74 28.22 -5.88
N VAL A 479 8.86 28.80 -5.06
CA VAL A 479 7.52 29.24 -5.46
C VAL A 479 7.36 30.74 -5.21
N ASN A 480 6.89 31.46 -6.23
CA ASN A 480 6.58 32.90 -6.18
C ASN A 480 5.16 33.13 -6.70
N LEU A 481 4.46 34.10 -6.08
CA LEU A 481 3.18 34.59 -6.53
C LEU A 481 3.42 35.99 -7.19
N ASN A 482 2.91 36.17 -8.42
CA ASN A 482 3.06 37.39 -9.22
C ASN A 482 1.71 37.92 -9.64
#